data_b1948ccbc5439981097e4e0423540987
#
_entry.id   b1948ccbc5439981097e4e0423540987
#
_cell.length_a   1.000
_cell.length_b   1.000
_cell.length_c   1.000
_cell.angle_alpha   90.00
_cell.angle_beta   90.00
_cell.angle_gamma   90.00
#
_symmetry.space_group_name_H-M   'P 1'
#
loop_
_entity.id
_entity.type
_entity.pdbx_description
1 polymer ?
#
loop_
_entity_poly.entity_id
_entity_poly.type
_entity_poly.pdbx_seq_one_letter_code
_entity_poly.pdbx_strand_id
1 'polypeptide(L)'
;MQILLANAKIMFDKTDRKPLSTPLFQNVADTLAAEMARMDVEDLARQLDCSQKIATENWRRYQNFMAAEKMPAMFAYNGQAYKHLRADTLSDEALEYAQKHLWITCFLYGLLRPMDSIVPYRMEHCVTLEATNDKPINQFWKDRLTDVLIDCVRADDGILLHLSTEEYEHLFDWKRVCKEVTVVQPLFYVRQKDGRLKMQAVWAKSCRGAMVRFVLNNRLTTPNELSAFSYEGFEFAPQSDKSTFPYFIREQL
;
A
#
# COMPACT_ATOMS: atom_id res chain seq x y z
N MET A 1 -16.09 2.92 5.14
CA MET A 1 -14.73 2.72 5.74
C MET A 1 -13.69 2.73 4.63
N GLN A 2 -12.75 3.68 4.67
CA GLN A 2 -11.63 3.70 3.72
C GLN A 2 -10.52 2.76 4.18
N ILE A 3 -9.77 2.19 3.23
CA ILE A 3 -8.73 1.19 3.48
C ILE A 3 -7.40 1.73 2.94
N LEU A 4 -6.32 1.61 3.70
CA LEU A 4 -4.98 2.00 3.28
C LEU A 4 -4.07 0.76 3.24
N LEU A 5 -3.53 0.43 2.06
CA LEU A 5 -2.61 -0.69 1.84
C LEU A 5 -1.29 -0.20 1.25
N ALA A 6 -0.16 -0.76 1.68
CA ALA A 6 1.14 -0.47 1.08
C ALA A 6 1.27 -1.12 -0.30
N ASN A 7 1.98 -0.47 -1.22
CA ASN A 7 2.42 -1.07 -2.48
C ASN A 7 3.41 -2.22 -2.25
N ALA A 8 3.93 -2.78 -3.32
CA ALA A 8 4.99 -3.79 -3.29
C ALA A 8 6.17 -3.40 -4.17
N LYS A 9 7.38 -3.75 -3.72
CA LYS A 9 8.62 -3.54 -4.49
C LYS A 9 8.72 -4.46 -5.72
N ILE A 10 8.03 -5.62 -5.68
CA ILE A 10 7.95 -6.57 -6.79
C ILE A 10 6.67 -6.29 -7.55
N MET A 11 6.80 -6.21 -8.86
CA MET A 11 5.69 -5.94 -9.76
C MET A 11 5.69 -6.95 -10.91
N PHE A 12 4.52 -7.19 -11.48
CA PHE A 12 4.39 -7.85 -12.77
C PHE A 12 4.81 -6.89 -13.90
N ASP A 13 5.26 -7.44 -15.02
CA ASP A 13 5.60 -6.63 -16.20
C ASP A 13 4.40 -6.46 -17.13
N LYS A 14 3.37 -7.29 -16.99
CA LYS A 14 2.12 -7.24 -17.78
C LYS A 14 0.96 -7.89 -17.04
N THR A 15 -0.27 -7.53 -17.43
CA THR A 15 -1.53 -8.15 -17.01
C THR A 15 -2.55 -8.05 -18.14
N ASP A 16 -3.51 -8.96 -18.19
CA ASP A 16 -4.62 -8.91 -19.17
C ASP A 16 -5.70 -7.88 -18.78
N ARG A 17 -5.66 -7.37 -17.55
CA ARG A 17 -6.60 -6.35 -17.07
C ARG A 17 -6.20 -4.97 -17.59
N LYS A 18 -7.20 -4.19 -18.00
CA LYS A 18 -6.98 -2.81 -18.42
C LYS A 18 -7.29 -1.82 -17.29
N PRO A 19 -6.49 -0.75 -17.15
CA PRO A 19 -6.78 0.31 -16.18
C PRO A 19 -8.07 1.05 -16.55
N LEU A 20 -8.74 1.62 -15.56
CA LEU A 20 -10.00 2.36 -15.71
C LEU A 20 -9.87 3.83 -15.30
N SER A 21 -8.79 4.20 -14.64
CA SER A 21 -8.56 5.56 -14.14
C SER A 21 -7.08 5.95 -14.25
N THR A 22 -6.84 7.24 -14.10
CA THR A 22 -5.50 7.82 -14.08
C THR A 22 -5.15 8.21 -12.63
N PRO A 23 -3.91 7.96 -12.17
CA PRO A 23 -3.45 8.38 -10.85
C PRO A 23 -3.70 9.86 -10.58
N LEU A 24 -4.13 10.19 -9.36
CA LEU A 24 -4.40 11.57 -8.94
C LEU A 24 -3.19 12.49 -9.17
N PHE A 25 -1.99 11.97 -8.96
CA PHE A 25 -0.73 12.70 -9.08
C PHE A 25 0.12 12.23 -10.28
N GLN A 26 -0.52 11.87 -11.41
CA GLN A 26 0.19 11.38 -12.60
C GLN A 26 1.28 12.34 -13.06
N ASN A 27 0.98 13.64 -13.16
CA ASN A 27 1.96 14.63 -13.63
C ASN A 27 3.19 14.71 -12.70
N VAL A 28 2.99 14.54 -11.40
CA VAL A 28 4.09 14.48 -10.41
C VAL A 28 4.92 13.22 -10.65
N ALA A 29 4.26 12.06 -10.81
CA ALA A 29 4.94 10.80 -11.08
C ALA A 29 5.75 10.85 -12.38
N ASP A 30 5.23 11.47 -13.44
CA ASP A 30 5.92 11.66 -14.71
C ASP A 30 7.19 12.52 -14.53
N THR A 31 7.11 13.60 -13.74
CA THR A 31 8.26 14.46 -13.46
C THR A 31 9.34 13.71 -12.67
N LEU A 32 8.94 12.99 -11.60
CA LEU A 32 9.86 12.20 -10.78
C LEU A 32 10.51 11.08 -11.61
N ALA A 33 9.74 10.39 -12.44
CA ALA A 33 10.23 9.32 -13.30
C ALA A 33 11.20 9.84 -14.38
N ALA A 34 10.92 11.02 -14.96
CA ALA A 34 11.81 11.66 -15.92
C ALA A 34 13.17 12.01 -15.31
N GLU A 35 13.21 12.43 -14.05
CA GLU A 35 14.46 12.71 -13.34
C GLU A 35 15.20 11.42 -13.02
N MET A 36 14.52 10.38 -12.53
CA MET A 36 15.11 9.04 -12.34
C MET A 36 15.69 8.45 -13.64
N ALA A 37 15.07 8.73 -14.79
CA ALA A 37 15.53 8.27 -16.10
C ALA A 37 16.83 8.95 -16.55
N ARG A 38 17.22 10.10 -16.00
CA ARG A 38 18.49 10.80 -16.30
C ARG A 38 19.69 10.23 -15.57
N MET A 39 19.44 9.46 -14.50
CA MET A 39 20.49 8.84 -13.70
C MET A 39 21.15 7.69 -14.47
N ASP A 40 22.45 7.49 -14.27
CA ASP A 40 23.10 6.25 -14.64
C ASP A 40 22.72 5.11 -13.65
N VAL A 41 23.17 3.89 -13.96
CA VAL A 41 22.84 2.70 -13.15
C VAL A 41 23.44 2.78 -11.75
N GLU A 42 24.63 3.40 -11.61
CA GLU A 42 25.33 3.51 -10.32
C GLU A 42 24.65 4.51 -9.41
N ASP A 43 24.25 5.66 -9.94
CA ASP A 43 23.48 6.67 -9.22
C ASP A 43 22.13 6.12 -8.80
N LEU A 44 21.45 5.40 -9.70
CA LEU A 44 20.18 4.77 -9.41
C LEU A 44 20.32 3.69 -8.33
N ALA A 45 21.40 2.90 -8.33
CA ALA A 45 21.67 1.92 -7.28
C ALA A 45 21.81 2.56 -5.90
N ARG A 46 22.50 3.73 -5.84
CA ARG A 46 22.65 4.50 -4.60
C ARG A 46 21.31 5.07 -4.12
N GLN A 47 20.55 5.71 -5.01
CA GLN A 47 19.25 6.30 -4.68
C GLN A 47 18.21 5.25 -4.22
N LEU A 48 18.21 4.08 -4.85
CA LEU A 48 17.27 3.00 -4.53
C LEU A 48 17.77 2.05 -3.42
N ASP A 49 18.97 2.28 -2.88
CA ASP A 49 19.63 1.38 -1.90
C ASP A 49 19.47 -0.10 -2.31
N CYS A 50 19.97 -0.43 -3.51
CA CYS A 50 19.80 -1.74 -4.09
C CYS A 50 21.03 -2.23 -4.86
N SER A 51 21.04 -3.53 -5.20
CA SER A 51 22.11 -4.12 -5.99
C SER A 51 22.13 -3.57 -7.44
N GLN A 52 23.30 -3.60 -8.09
CA GLN A 52 23.47 -3.23 -9.50
C GLN A 52 22.50 -3.95 -10.44
N LYS A 53 22.21 -5.23 -10.17
CA LYS A 53 21.23 -6.00 -10.94
C LYS A 53 19.84 -5.38 -10.88
N ILE A 54 19.39 -5.01 -9.69
CA ILE A 54 18.07 -4.38 -9.48
C ILE A 54 18.08 -2.97 -10.07
N ALA A 55 19.16 -2.22 -9.91
CA ALA A 55 19.29 -0.88 -10.49
C ALA A 55 19.23 -0.93 -12.03
N THR A 56 19.95 -1.86 -12.69
CA THR A 56 19.91 -2.03 -14.14
C THR A 56 18.51 -2.35 -14.67
N GLU A 57 17.76 -3.21 -13.97
CA GLU A 57 16.36 -3.51 -14.33
C GLU A 57 15.49 -2.24 -14.24
N ASN A 58 15.62 -1.50 -13.15
CA ASN A 58 14.81 -0.29 -12.94
C ASN A 58 15.26 0.89 -13.81
N TRP A 59 16.55 0.98 -14.15
CA TRP A 59 17.04 1.92 -15.15
C TRP A 59 16.31 1.72 -16.50
N ARG A 60 16.20 0.47 -16.98
CA ARG A 60 15.43 0.15 -18.20
C ARG A 60 13.96 0.52 -18.09
N ARG A 61 13.34 0.30 -16.92
CA ARG A 61 11.97 0.66 -16.63
C ARG A 61 11.78 2.19 -16.73
N TYR A 62 12.66 2.97 -16.13
CA TYR A 62 12.61 4.43 -16.20
C TYR A 62 12.89 4.97 -17.60
N GLN A 63 13.83 4.38 -18.36
CA GLN A 63 14.05 4.76 -19.78
C GLN A 63 12.82 4.55 -20.64
N ASN A 64 12.00 3.55 -20.34
CA ASN A 64 10.78 3.22 -21.10
C ASN A 64 9.49 3.70 -20.42
N PHE A 65 9.57 4.48 -19.36
CA PHE A 65 8.44 4.79 -18.48
C PHE A 65 7.23 5.37 -19.22
N MET A 66 7.45 6.33 -20.10
CA MET A 66 6.39 7.00 -20.84
C MET A 66 5.77 6.12 -21.94
N ALA A 67 6.50 5.16 -22.48
CA ALA A 67 6.07 4.28 -23.58
C ALA A 67 5.58 2.90 -23.09
N ALA A 68 5.82 2.56 -21.81
CA ALA A 68 5.46 1.26 -21.25
C ALA A 68 3.95 1.03 -21.23
N GLU A 69 3.54 -0.22 -21.40
CA GLU A 69 2.14 -0.62 -21.26
C GLU A 69 1.67 -0.40 -19.84
N LYS A 70 0.55 0.28 -19.68
CA LYS A 70 -0.04 0.63 -18.40
C LYS A 70 -0.91 -0.52 -17.86
N MET A 71 -0.82 -0.75 -16.57
CA MET A 71 -1.56 -1.78 -15.83
C MET A 71 -2.35 -1.17 -14.69
N PRO A 72 -3.49 -1.77 -14.26
CA PRO A 72 -4.16 -1.34 -13.05
C PRO A 72 -3.27 -1.58 -11.82
N ALA A 73 -3.17 -0.63 -10.91
CA ALA A 73 -2.27 -0.66 -9.76
C ALA A 73 -2.40 -1.93 -8.93
N MET A 74 -3.63 -2.34 -8.58
CA MET A 74 -3.86 -3.52 -7.75
C MET A 74 -3.40 -4.83 -8.43
N PHE A 75 -3.34 -4.88 -9.77
CA PHE A 75 -2.91 -6.03 -10.57
C PHE A 75 -1.43 -5.95 -10.95
N ALA A 76 -0.82 -4.79 -10.83
CA ALA A 76 0.59 -4.59 -11.12
C ALA A 76 1.50 -5.05 -9.97
N TYR A 77 1.08 -4.89 -8.72
CA TYR A 77 1.89 -5.26 -7.56
C TYR A 77 1.85 -6.76 -7.28
N ASN A 78 3.03 -7.37 -7.02
CA ASN A 78 3.21 -8.82 -6.78
C ASN A 78 4.00 -9.10 -5.48
N GLY A 79 3.74 -8.33 -4.44
CA GLY A 79 4.31 -8.59 -3.11
C GLY A 79 3.45 -9.54 -2.27
N GLN A 80 3.96 -9.85 -1.06
CA GLN A 80 3.31 -10.82 -0.17
C GLN A 80 1.84 -10.46 0.12
N ALA A 81 1.50 -9.20 0.38
CA ALA A 81 0.12 -8.78 0.60
C ALA A 81 -0.76 -9.04 -0.65
N TYR A 82 -0.27 -8.71 -1.83
CA TYR A 82 -1.03 -8.86 -3.09
C TYR A 82 -1.25 -10.32 -3.49
N LYS A 83 -0.31 -11.22 -3.18
CA LYS A 83 -0.49 -12.68 -3.36
C LYS A 83 -1.65 -13.24 -2.53
N HIS A 84 -1.96 -12.62 -1.40
CA HIS A 84 -3.06 -13.03 -0.52
C HIS A 84 -4.32 -12.18 -0.70
N LEU A 85 -4.20 -11.00 -1.28
CA LEU A 85 -5.33 -10.23 -1.80
C LEU A 85 -5.99 -10.95 -2.99
N ARG A 86 -5.19 -11.55 -3.89
CA ARG A 86 -5.66 -12.31 -5.05
C ARG A 86 -6.67 -11.52 -5.88
N ALA A 87 -6.25 -10.33 -6.34
CA ALA A 87 -7.10 -9.40 -7.07
C ALA A 87 -7.75 -10.02 -8.32
N ASP A 88 -7.06 -10.95 -8.97
CA ASP A 88 -7.50 -11.72 -10.15
C ASP A 88 -8.77 -12.56 -9.92
N THR A 89 -9.08 -12.86 -8.67
CA THR A 89 -10.22 -13.71 -8.27
C THR A 89 -11.33 -12.92 -7.54
N LEU A 90 -11.26 -11.60 -7.51
CA LEU A 90 -12.33 -10.75 -7.00
C LEU A 90 -13.46 -10.63 -8.02
N SER A 91 -14.71 -10.57 -7.54
CA SER A 91 -15.86 -10.26 -8.40
C SER A 91 -15.82 -8.80 -8.86
N ASP A 92 -16.59 -8.49 -9.90
CA ASP A 92 -16.68 -7.12 -10.42
C ASP A 92 -17.26 -6.18 -9.34
N GLU A 93 -18.22 -6.62 -8.53
CA GLU A 93 -18.77 -5.84 -7.42
C GLU A 93 -17.72 -5.56 -6.33
N ALA A 94 -16.84 -6.54 -6.04
CA ALA A 94 -15.75 -6.34 -5.09
C ALA A 94 -14.69 -5.37 -5.66
N LEU A 95 -14.44 -5.40 -6.97
CA LEU A 95 -13.55 -4.45 -7.64
C LEU A 95 -14.13 -3.04 -7.66
N GLU A 96 -15.44 -2.88 -7.90
CA GLU A 96 -16.12 -1.58 -7.79
C GLU A 96 -16.06 -1.02 -6.37
N TYR A 97 -16.27 -1.89 -5.36
CA TYR A 97 -16.13 -1.51 -3.96
C TYR A 97 -14.69 -1.11 -3.65
N ALA A 98 -13.70 -1.89 -4.13
CA ALA A 98 -12.29 -1.58 -3.97
C ALA A 98 -11.95 -0.20 -4.56
N GLN A 99 -12.43 0.11 -5.78
CA GLN A 99 -12.16 1.40 -6.45
C GLN A 99 -12.64 2.61 -5.63
N LYS A 100 -13.69 2.43 -4.83
CA LYS A 100 -14.26 3.49 -3.98
C LYS A 100 -13.60 3.59 -2.61
N HIS A 101 -13.12 2.47 -2.06
CA HIS A 101 -12.71 2.38 -0.66
C HIS A 101 -11.25 2.05 -0.42
N LEU A 102 -10.52 1.48 -1.39
CA LEU A 102 -9.11 1.11 -1.23
C LEU A 102 -8.18 2.19 -1.79
N TRP A 103 -7.20 2.58 -0.97
CA TRP A 103 -6.05 3.37 -1.36
C TRP A 103 -4.78 2.54 -1.25
N ILE A 104 -3.91 2.66 -2.24
CA ILE A 104 -2.59 2.04 -2.26
C ILE A 104 -1.55 3.15 -2.13
N THR A 105 -0.74 3.10 -1.05
CA THR A 105 0.36 4.05 -0.84
C THR A 105 1.57 3.65 -1.64
N CYS A 106 2.24 4.61 -2.28
CA CYS A 106 3.52 4.38 -2.96
C CYS A 106 4.34 5.66 -3.08
N PHE A 107 5.66 5.52 -3.26
CA PHE A 107 6.56 6.68 -3.29
C PHE A 107 6.59 7.41 -4.63
N LEU A 108 6.25 6.75 -5.75
CA LEU A 108 6.26 7.40 -7.07
C LEU A 108 4.96 8.16 -7.35
N TYR A 109 3.81 7.55 -7.10
CA TYR A 109 2.50 8.13 -7.43
C TYR A 109 1.77 8.70 -6.20
N GLY A 110 2.34 8.58 -5.00
CA GLY A 110 1.72 9.00 -3.74
C GLY A 110 0.58 8.07 -3.31
N LEU A 111 -0.65 8.37 -3.73
CA LEU A 111 -1.85 7.56 -3.49
C LEU A 111 -2.45 7.10 -4.82
N LEU A 112 -2.81 5.83 -4.87
CA LEU A 112 -3.43 5.18 -6.01
C LEU A 112 -4.77 4.55 -5.64
N ARG A 113 -5.70 4.56 -6.59
CA ARG A 113 -6.87 3.69 -6.58
C ARG A 113 -6.54 2.35 -7.26
N PRO A 114 -7.28 1.26 -6.99
CA PRO A 114 -7.01 -0.07 -7.52
C PRO A 114 -6.83 -0.15 -9.04
N MET A 115 -7.66 0.60 -9.77
CA MET A 115 -7.68 0.56 -11.24
C MET A 115 -6.94 1.73 -11.88
N ASP A 116 -6.14 2.48 -11.12
CA ASP A 116 -5.28 3.53 -11.66
C ASP A 116 -4.18 2.95 -12.54
N SER A 117 -3.94 3.64 -13.66
CA SER A 117 -2.97 3.24 -14.70
C SER A 117 -1.54 3.51 -14.26
N ILE A 118 -0.77 2.47 -13.97
CA ILE A 118 0.65 2.56 -13.60
C ILE A 118 1.52 1.68 -14.49
N VAL A 119 2.80 1.92 -14.48
CA VAL A 119 3.82 1.09 -15.11
C VAL A 119 4.75 0.49 -14.07
N PRO A 120 5.50 -0.59 -14.35
CA PRO A 120 6.48 -1.13 -13.41
C PRO A 120 7.57 -0.12 -13.08
N TYR A 121 7.87 0.01 -11.79
CA TYR A 121 8.90 0.90 -11.25
C TYR A 121 9.44 0.39 -9.93
N ARG A 122 10.50 1.03 -9.43
CA ARG A 122 10.92 0.93 -8.05
C ARG A 122 11.31 2.32 -7.55
N MET A 123 10.77 2.70 -6.41
CA MET A 123 11.13 3.93 -5.69
C MET A 123 11.14 3.66 -4.19
N GLU A 124 12.14 4.17 -3.51
CA GLU A 124 12.34 4.00 -2.07
C GLU A 124 12.08 5.33 -1.33
N HIS A 125 11.79 5.25 -0.05
CA HIS A 125 11.42 6.41 0.78
C HIS A 125 12.51 7.47 0.90
N CYS A 126 13.77 7.07 0.75
CA CYS A 126 14.93 7.94 0.91
C CYS A 126 15.35 8.67 -0.38
N VAL A 127 14.74 8.34 -1.53
CA VAL A 127 15.05 8.99 -2.80
C VAL A 127 14.91 10.50 -2.67
N THR A 128 15.94 11.23 -3.13
CA THR A 128 15.96 12.70 -3.18
C THR A 128 16.16 13.14 -4.62
N LEU A 129 15.36 14.10 -5.07
CA LEU A 129 15.34 14.58 -6.45
C LEU A 129 15.24 16.11 -6.44
N GLU A 130 15.71 16.76 -7.52
CA GLU A 130 15.52 18.18 -7.73
C GLU A 130 14.03 18.56 -7.69
N ALA A 131 13.19 17.75 -8.32
CA ALA A 131 11.73 17.91 -8.31
C ALA A 131 11.10 17.80 -6.91
N THR A 132 11.82 17.25 -5.93
CA THR A 132 11.40 17.22 -4.52
C THR A 132 12.05 18.32 -3.68
N ASN A 133 12.75 19.29 -4.31
CA ASN A 133 13.60 20.29 -3.66
C ASN A 133 14.64 19.61 -2.74
N ASP A 134 15.27 18.55 -3.21
CA ASP A 134 16.27 17.75 -2.51
C ASP A 134 15.80 17.19 -1.15
N LYS A 135 14.49 17.12 -0.93
CA LYS A 135 13.91 16.45 0.24
C LYS A 135 13.67 14.98 -0.06
N PRO A 136 13.78 14.10 0.94
CA PRO A 136 13.33 12.72 0.80
C PRO A 136 11.89 12.63 0.31
N ILE A 137 11.61 11.69 -0.59
CA ILE A 137 10.31 11.58 -1.27
C ILE A 137 9.13 11.45 -0.30
N ASN A 138 9.31 10.81 0.85
CA ASN A 138 8.28 10.72 1.88
C ASN A 138 7.90 12.11 2.45
N GLN A 139 8.88 13.00 2.65
CA GLN A 139 8.62 14.37 3.12
C GLN A 139 7.95 15.22 2.04
N PHE A 140 8.34 15.02 0.76
CA PHE A 140 7.72 15.69 -0.37
C PHE A 140 6.22 15.39 -0.47
N TRP A 141 5.82 14.14 -0.20
CA TRP A 141 4.43 13.73 -0.27
C TRP A 141 3.57 14.20 0.92
N LYS A 142 4.17 14.40 2.08
CA LYS A 142 3.45 14.72 3.33
C LYS A 142 2.45 15.89 3.16
N ASP A 143 2.90 17.00 2.58
CA ASP A 143 2.08 18.20 2.42
C ASP A 143 0.98 18.02 1.35
N ARG A 144 1.12 17.04 0.46
CA ARG A 144 0.20 16.78 -0.65
C ARG A 144 -0.85 15.74 -0.33
N LEU A 145 -0.48 14.73 0.45
CA LEU A 145 -1.33 13.56 0.66
C LEU A 145 -2.16 13.62 1.93
N THR A 146 -1.74 14.41 2.94
CA THR A 146 -2.41 14.44 4.24
C THR A 146 -3.85 14.88 4.13
N ASP A 147 -4.11 16.02 3.48
CA ASP A 147 -5.47 16.54 3.29
C ASP A 147 -6.31 15.61 2.40
N VAL A 148 -5.73 15.08 1.31
CA VAL A 148 -6.42 14.15 0.41
C VAL A 148 -6.92 12.92 1.15
N LEU A 149 -6.08 12.32 2.02
CA LEU A 149 -6.48 11.15 2.81
C LEU A 149 -7.57 11.51 3.82
N ILE A 150 -7.38 12.57 4.59
CA ILE A 150 -8.34 13.01 5.63
C ILE A 150 -9.69 13.32 4.99
N ASP A 151 -9.71 14.09 3.91
CA ASP A 151 -10.95 14.50 3.24
C ASP A 151 -11.70 13.29 2.66
N CYS A 152 -10.99 12.35 2.04
CA CYS A 152 -11.61 11.13 1.53
C CYS A 152 -12.19 10.25 2.65
N VAL A 153 -11.50 10.13 3.78
CA VAL A 153 -12.00 9.35 4.92
C VAL A 153 -13.21 10.03 5.54
N ARG A 154 -13.20 11.35 5.70
CA ARG A 154 -14.33 12.13 6.24
C ARG A 154 -15.55 12.14 5.31
N ALA A 155 -15.32 12.16 4.01
CA ALA A 155 -16.39 12.12 3.01
C ALA A 155 -17.14 10.77 2.99
N ASP A 156 -16.53 9.71 3.53
CA ASP A 156 -17.19 8.41 3.73
C ASP A 156 -17.83 8.36 5.14
N ASP A 157 -17.18 7.76 6.10
CA ASP A 157 -17.72 7.53 7.46
C ASP A 157 -16.74 7.95 8.59
N GLY A 158 -15.63 8.56 8.23
CA GLY A 158 -14.60 9.00 9.16
C GLY A 158 -13.68 7.89 9.68
N ILE A 159 -13.74 6.67 9.10
CA ILE A 159 -12.98 5.50 9.54
C ILE A 159 -11.95 5.10 8.49
N LEU A 160 -10.68 4.97 8.92
CA LEU A 160 -9.55 4.49 8.12
C LEU A 160 -9.08 3.14 8.64
N LEU A 161 -9.26 2.08 7.87
CA LEU A 161 -8.65 0.77 8.12
C LEU A 161 -7.21 0.79 7.61
N HIS A 162 -6.26 0.85 8.54
CA HIS A 162 -4.83 0.96 8.25
C HIS A 162 -4.18 -0.43 8.13
N LEU A 163 -4.00 -0.88 6.90
CA LEU A 163 -3.32 -2.14 6.55
C LEU A 163 -1.99 -1.90 5.82
N SER A 164 -1.49 -0.67 5.84
CA SER A 164 -0.16 -0.30 5.37
C SER A 164 0.90 -0.55 6.46
N THR A 165 2.09 0.02 6.32
CA THR A 165 3.18 -0.11 7.30
C THR A 165 3.63 1.26 7.77
N GLU A 166 4.33 1.30 8.92
CA GLU A 166 4.91 2.52 9.49
C GLU A 166 5.75 3.32 8.48
N GLU A 167 6.48 2.64 7.59
CA GLU A 167 7.25 3.28 6.51
C GLU A 167 6.39 4.22 5.66
N TYR A 168 5.14 3.83 5.38
CA TYR A 168 4.22 4.64 4.56
C TYR A 168 3.39 5.64 5.36
N GLU A 169 3.37 5.55 6.69
CA GLU A 169 2.78 6.60 7.53
C GLU A 169 3.55 7.92 7.37
N HIS A 170 4.85 7.85 7.08
CA HIS A 170 5.70 9.02 6.81
C HIS A 170 5.32 9.80 5.54
N LEU A 171 4.48 9.25 4.65
CA LEU A 171 3.88 9.96 3.53
C LEU A 171 2.84 11.00 3.95
N PHE A 172 2.46 11.02 5.23
CA PHE A 172 1.41 11.87 5.80
C PHE A 172 1.91 12.59 7.06
N ASP A 173 1.24 13.64 7.46
CA ASP A 173 1.24 14.07 8.86
C ASP A 173 0.35 13.10 9.65
N TRP A 174 0.95 11.97 10.03
CA TRP A 174 0.23 10.86 10.64
C TRP A 174 -0.41 11.24 11.98
N LYS A 175 0.22 12.15 12.73
CA LYS A 175 -0.36 12.67 13.99
C LYS A 175 -1.67 13.41 13.71
N ARG A 176 -1.69 14.20 12.65
CA ARG A 176 -2.89 14.92 12.21
C ARG A 176 -3.95 13.94 11.69
N VAL A 177 -3.57 12.94 10.88
CA VAL A 177 -4.50 11.89 10.43
C VAL A 177 -5.18 11.23 11.63
N CYS A 178 -4.40 10.74 12.62
CA CYS A 178 -4.94 10.08 13.81
C CYS A 178 -5.81 11.01 14.70
N LYS A 179 -5.64 12.32 14.60
CA LYS A 179 -6.47 13.29 15.32
C LYS A 179 -7.79 13.58 14.61
N GLU A 180 -7.78 13.53 13.29
CA GLU A 180 -8.90 14.03 12.47
C GLU A 180 -9.84 12.93 11.96
N VAL A 181 -9.37 11.66 11.97
CA VAL A 181 -10.17 10.49 11.60
C VAL A 181 -9.94 9.34 12.56
N THR A 182 -10.87 8.38 12.61
CA THR A 182 -10.71 7.16 13.40
C THR A 182 -9.85 6.16 12.65
N VAL A 183 -8.61 5.94 13.12
CA VAL A 183 -7.70 4.94 12.53
C VAL A 183 -7.87 3.61 13.25
N VAL A 184 -8.23 2.57 12.51
CA VAL A 184 -8.30 1.18 12.98
C VAL A 184 -7.16 0.39 12.36
N GLN A 185 -6.26 -0.15 13.20
CA GLN A 185 -5.06 -0.85 12.76
C GLN A 185 -5.02 -2.28 13.30
N PRO A 186 -5.43 -3.29 12.52
CA PRO A 186 -5.31 -4.69 12.90
C PRO A 186 -3.86 -5.11 13.09
N LEU A 187 -3.59 -5.82 14.17
CA LEU A 187 -2.26 -6.32 14.53
C LEU A 187 -2.26 -7.85 14.50
N PHE A 188 -1.27 -8.44 13.84
CA PHE A 188 -1.18 -9.88 13.60
C PHE A 188 0.01 -10.47 14.35
N TYR A 189 -0.27 -11.33 15.34
CA TYR A 189 0.75 -11.92 16.19
C TYR A 189 0.73 -13.44 16.15
N VAL A 190 1.91 -14.03 16.23
CA VAL A 190 2.08 -15.47 16.50
C VAL A 190 2.41 -15.62 17.98
N ARG A 191 1.61 -16.40 18.71
CA ARG A 191 1.89 -16.75 20.09
C ARG A 191 2.97 -17.82 20.13
N GLN A 192 4.08 -17.47 20.75
CA GLN A 192 5.21 -18.38 20.91
C GLN A 192 4.92 -19.42 22.00
N LYS A 193 5.71 -20.49 22.04
CA LYS A 193 5.57 -21.56 23.08
C LYS A 193 5.72 -21.06 24.52
N ASP A 194 6.41 -19.94 24.70
CA ASP A 194 6.56 -19.26 26.01
C ASP A 194 5.44 -18.26 26.32
N GLY A 195 4.39 -18.21 25.50
CA GLY A 195 3.22 -17.34 25.63
C GLY A 195 3.41 -15.91 25.06
N ARG A 196 4.63 -15.50 24.71
CA ARG A 196 4.88 -14.16 24.15
C ARG A 196 4.28 -14.01 22.77
N LEU A 197 3.73 -12.82 22.49
CA LEU A 197 3.22 -12.45 21.17
C LEU A 197 4.36 -11.86 20.34
N LYS A 198 4.59 -12.40 19.13
CA LYS A 198 5.61 -11.91 18.20
C LYS A 198 5.00 -11.62 16.84
N MET A 199 5.19 -10.39 16.35
CA MET A 199 4.86 -10.06 14.98
C MET A 199 5.93 -10.65 14.03
N GLN A 200 5.50 -11.39 13.03
CA GLN A 200 6.35 -11.93 11.98
C GLN A 200 6.01 -11.23 10.66
N ALA A 201 7.00 -10.56 10.06
CA ALA A 201 6.78 -9.66 8.91
C ALA A 201 6.09 -10.34 7.71
N VAL A 202 6.44 -11.60 7.41
CA VAL A 202 5.82 -12.34 6.30
C VAL A 202 4.34 -12.59 6.59
N TRP A 203 4.01 -13.08 7.78
CA TRP A 203 2.63 -13.32 8.20
C TRP A 203 1.82 -12.04 8.28
N ALA A 204 2.37 -10.97 8.85
CA ALA A 204 1.69 -9.69 8.91
C ALA A 204 1.33 -9.15 7.52
N LYS A 205 2.24 -9.28 6.54
CA LYS A 205 1.96 -8.90 5.14
C LYS A 205 0.87 -9.77 4.51
N SER A 206 0.95 -11.10 4.71
CA SER A 206 -0.07 -12.04 4.20
C SER A 206 -1.46 -11.72 4.77
N CYS A 207 -1.56 -11.54 6.10
CA CYS A 207 -2.82 -11.22 6.77
C CYS A 207 -3.40 -9.87 6.31
N ARG A 208 -2.56 -8.85 6.10
CA ARG A 208 -3.03 -7.56 5.55
C ARG A 208 -3.69 -7.74 4.19
N GLY A 209 -3.07 -8.47 3.27
CA GLY A 209 -3.65 -8.75 1.96
C GLY A 209 -4.93 -9.59 2.04
N ALA A 210 -4.94 -10.64 2.86
CA ALA A 210 -6.12 -11.47 3.11
C ALA A 210 -7.26 -10.66 3.76
N MET A 211 -6.94 -9.74 4.67
CA MET A 211 -7.94 -8.87 5.30
C MET A 211 -8.53 -7.86 4.31
N VAL A 212 -7.71 -7.25 3.44
CA VAL A 212 -8.25 -6.43 2.34
C VAL A 212 -9.24 -7.25 1.53
N ARG A 213 -8.87 -8.45 1.09
CA ARG A 213 -9.76 -9.35 0.35
C ARG A 213 -11.06 -9.64 1.11
N PHE A 214 -10.96 -9.94 2.40
CA PHE A 214 -12.12 -10.21 3.26
C PHE A 214 -13.07 -9.02 3.31
N VAL A 215 -12.54 -7.81 3.53
CA VAL A 215 -13.33 -6.56 3.54
C VAL A 215 -14.00 -6.31 2.19
N LEU A 216 -13.26 -6.48 1.09
CA LEU A 216 -13.78 -6.23 -0.26
C LEU A 216 -14.89 -7.21 -0.66
N ASN A 217 -14.69 -8.52 -0.42
CA ASN A 217 -15.67 -9.55 -0.78
C ASN A 217 -16.98 -9.41 0.02
N ASN A 218 -16.88 -9.00 1.29
CA ASN A 218 -18.04 -8.86 2.18
C ASN A 218 -18.57 -7.41 2.21
N ARG A 219 -17.87 -6.47 1.56
CA ARG A 219 -18.22 -5.03 1.53
C ARG A 219 -18.44 -4.46 2.93
N LEU A 220 -17.52 -4.78 3.84
CA LEU A 220 -17.63 -4.41 5.25
C LEU A 220 -17.58 -2.88 5.42
N THR A 221 -18.47 -2.38 6.24
CA THR A 221 -18.59 -0.93 6.49
C THR A 221 -18.18 -0.54 7.90
N THR A 222 -18.13 -1.48 8.84
CA THR A 222 -17.80 -1.18 10.24
C THR A 222 -16.60 -2.01 10.74
N PRO A 223 -15.76 -1.44 11.65
CA PRO A 223 -14.64 -2.16 12.24
C PRO A 223 -15.01 -3.40 13.04
N ASN A 224 -16.22 -3.45 13.62
CA ASN A 224 -16.67 -4.59 14.42
C ASN A 224 -16.79 -5.87 13.59
N GLU A 225 -17.11 -5.75 12.29
CA GLU A 225 -17.24 -6.87 11.36
C GLU A 225 -15.89 -7.54 11.09
N LEU A 226 -14.75 -6.86 11.35
CA LEU A 226 -13.41 -7.44 11.22
C LEU A 226 -13.20 -8.61 12.19
N SER A 227 -13.96 -8.70 13.30
CA SER A 227 -13.89 -9.82 14.24
C SER A 227 -14.21 -11.18 13.63
N ALA A 228 -14.93 -11.21 12.50
CA ALA A 228 -15.23 -12.43 11.75
C ALA A 228 -14.08 -12.87 10.82
N PHE A 229 -13.00 -12.09 10.72
CA PHE A 229 -11.85 -12.45 9.90
C PHE A 229 -11.10 -13.63 10.51
N SER A 230 -10.85 -14.65 9.68
CA SER A 230 -9.95 -15.77 9.99
C SER A 230 -9.08 -16.06 8.76
N TYR A 231 -7.79 -16.30 8.98
CA TYR A 231 -6.85 -16.58 7.92
C TYR A 231 -5.64 -17.37 8.43
N GLU A 232 -5.37 -18.57 7.90
CA GLU A 232 -4.20 -19.38 8.24
C GLU A 232 -3.99 -19.57 9.76
N GLY A 233 -5.08 -19.73 10.52
CA GLY A 233 -5.07 -19.84 11.98
C GLY A 233 -4.91 -18.52 12.74
N PHE A 234 -4.88 -17.39 12.06
CA PHE A 234 -5.05 -16.08 12.70
C PHE A 234 -6.54 -15.85 12.93
N GLU A 235 -6.91 -15.65 14.18
CA GLU A 235 -8.29 -15.40 14.60
C GLU A 235 -8.33 -14.18 15.51
N PHE A 236 -9.48 -13.51 15.55
CA PHE A 236 -9.71 -12.36 16.40
C PHE A 236 -9.57 -12.74 17.88
N ALA A 237 -8.75 -11.98 18.58
CA ALA A 237 -8.57 -12.11 20.02
C ALA A 237 -9.12 -10.86 20.73
N PRO A 238 -10.26 -10.97 21.45
CA PRO A 238 -10.82 -9.86 22.18
C PRO A 238 -9.83 -9.29 23.19
N GLN A 239 -9.70 -7.96 23.21
CA GLN A 239 -8.90 -7.24 24.20
C GLN A 239 -9.78 -6.27 24.97
N SER A 240 -9.48 -6.09 26.27
CA SER A 240 -10.30 -5.27 27.16
C SER A 240 -10.24 -3.77 26.85
N ASP A 241 -9.17 -3.26 26.17
CA ASP A 241 -8.86 -1.84 26.31
C ASP A 241 -8.69 -1.02 25.03
N LYS A 242 -8.68 -1.60 23.80
CA LYS A 242 -8.41 -0.81 22.58
C LYS A 242 -9.14 -1.34 21.35
N SER A 243 -10.33 -0.84 21.10
CA SER A 243 -11.14 -1.15 19.90
C SER A 243 -10.47 -0.77 18.56
N THR A 244 -9.54 0.21 18.57
CA THR A 244 -8.84 0.71 17.37
C THR A 244 -7.62 -0.14 16.95
N PHE A 245 -7.19 -1.08 17.80
CA PHE A 245 -6.09 -2.00 17.51
C PHE A 245 -6.52 -3.45 17.71
N PRO A 246 -7.42 -4.00 16.88
CA PRO A 246 -7.87 -5.38 17.04
C PRO A 246 -6.71 -6.35 16.80
N TYR A 247 -6.55 -7.32 17.71
CA TYR A 247 -5.53 -8.35 17.61
C TYR A 247 -6.07 -9.58 16.92
N PHE A 248 -5.25 -10.13 16.04
CA PHE A 248 -5.45 -11.42 15.41
C PHE A 248 -4.27 -12.31 15.77
N ILE A 249 -4.54 -13.40 16.45
CA ILE A 249 -3.50 -14.26 17.03
C ILE A 249 -3.59 -15.64 16.41
N ARG A 250 -2.42 -16.14 16.02
CA ARG A 250 -2.20 -17.53 15.63
C ARG A 250 -1.34 -18.23 16.67
N GLU A 251 -1.71 -19.44 17.06
CA GLU A 251 -0.86 -20.27 17.91
C GLU A 251 0.32 -20.83 17.10
N GLN A 252 1.50 -20.87 17.72
CA GLN A 252 2.64 -21.56 17.12
C GLN A 252 2.43 -23.06 17.26
N LEU A 253 2.37 -23.78 16.15
CA LEU A 253 2.33 -25.23 16.12
C LEU A 253 3.64 -25.86 16.62
#